data_debf41f1db65343e6dfc7414c01bfaba
#
_entry.id   debf41f1db65343e6dfc7414c01bfaba
#
_cell.length_a   1.000
_cell.length_b   1.000
_cell.length_c   1.000
_cell.angle_alpha   90.00
_cell.angle_beta   90.00
_cell.angle_gamma   90.00
#
_symmetry.space_group_name_H-M   'P 1'
#
loop_
_entity.id
_entity.type
_entity.pdbx_description
1 polymer ?
#
loop_
_entity_poly.entity_id
_entity_poly.type
_entity_poly.pdbx_seq_one_letter_code
_entity_poly.pdbx_strand_id
1 'polypeptide(L)'
;MSCKNLLFVFADQWRRMAMGCAGQDPVLTPRMDAFASKSMYCTDATSSFPLCSPHRASLFTGRWPQSTGMFTNCKPGLSVRLRDEEVCIGEVMKENGYRTAYIGKWHLDEPEINHSPEPLSGARDWDAYTPPGVRRHGFDYWYAYNTCDTHLTPHYWTDSPEPIRVEQWSPEHETDVAIRYLKDAAEKEQPFALFLPWNPPHSPYHYVPEQYRQLYKDLKFPVRENVDAEHLHYHTPEASKMTEEDLQQATRDYFAAVSGLDEQFGRLLDSLKELGLDENTIVVLTADHGDMMGSHGLMAKHVWYEESIGIPMIVGGAGIPQGTCGKVIGSADVAPTLLELLDLPVPDTMEGRSAAKELLTGAACEDSFTYLYACPGGLALLEPLQKAGIDPKSMGWRGIRSKRYTYIVDAGYAPDSPMQRLLYDLQQDPMQQAPQKLRRAAECPEAEVLEGYLAEWLEREHDPFLPKLNKESSVL
;
A
#
# COMPACT_ATOMS: atom_id res chain seq x y z
N MET A 1 9.63 -9.58 30.53
CA MET A 1 8.77 -10.15 29.46
C MET A 1 9.70 -10.46 28.32
N SER A 2 9.53 -11.56 27.60
CA SER A 2 10.32 -11.79 26.37
C SER A 2 9.92 -10.77 25.33
N CYS A 3 10.88 -10.22 24.58
CA CYS A 3 10.59 -9.31 23.47
C CYS A 3 9.75 -10.07 22.41
N LYS A 4 8.69 -9.46 21.91
CA LYS A 4 7.83 -10.05 20.87
C LYS A 4 8.55 -10.00 19.51
N ASN A 5 8.33 -11.00 18.67
CA ASN A 5 8.76 -10.98 17.28
C ASN A 5 7.71 -10.27 16.40
N LEU A 6 8.10 -9.87 15.19
CA LEU A 6 7.22 -9.35 14.16
C LEU A 6 7.36 -10.14 12.86
N LEU A 7 6.24 -10.60 12.32
CA LEU A 7 6.08 -11.01 10.92
C LEU A 7 5.11 -10.04 10.24
N PHE A 8 5.65 -9.16 9.39
CA PHE A 8 4.88 -8.16 8.65
C PHE A 8 4.79 -8.57 7.17
N VAL A 9 3.64 -9.06 6.76
CA VAL A 9 3.35 -9.49 5.38
C VAL A 9 2.45 -8.47 4.72
N PHE A 10 2.83 -8.00 3.55
CA PHE A 10 1.97 -7.12 2.77
C PHE A 10 2.10 -7.39 1.27
N ALA A 11 1.00 -7.18 0.54
CA ALA A 11 0.94 -7.39 -0.90
C ALA A 11 0.83 -6.06 -1.64
N ASP A 12 1.30 -6.00 -2.88
CA ASP A 12 1.16 -4.85 -3.75
C ASP A 12 -0.18 -4.91 -4.51
N GLN A 13 -0.93 -3.82 -4.48
CA GLN A 13 -2.16 -3.65 -5.27
C GLN A 13 -3.31 -4.58 -4.86
N TRP A 14 -3.46 -4.82 -3.55
CA TRP A 14 -4.50 -5.71 -3.02
C TRP A 14 -5.61 -4.91 -2.31
N ARG A 15 -6.79 -4.82 -2.97
CA ARG A 15 -7.93 -4.09 -2.42
C ARG A 15 -8.58 -4.81 -1.23
N ARG A 16 -9.06 -4.06 -0.25
CA ARG A 16 -9.70 -4.58 0.97
C ARG A 16 -10.84 -5.55 0.68
N MET A 17 -11.62 -5.31 -0.38
CA MET A 17 -12.77 -6.11 -0.77
C MET A 17 -12.40 -7.52 -1.21
N ALA A 18 -11.19 -7.73 -1.71
CA ALA A 18 -10.73 -9.01 -2.25
C ALA A 18 -10.17 -9.92 -1.14
N MET A 19 -11.00 -10.20 -0.13
CA MET A 19 -10.74 -11.14 0.97
C MET A 19 -12.07 -11.75 1.41
N GLY A 20 -12.13 -13.07 1.64
CA GLY A 20 -13.37 -13.78 1.95
C GLY A 20 -14.07 -13.21 3.19
N CYS A 21 -13.34 -12.93 4.26
CA CYS A 21 -13.89 -12.34 5.49
C CYS A 21 -14.42 -10.90 5.30
N ALA A 22 -14.07 -10.20 4.23
CA ALA A 22 -14.67 -8.90 3.89
C ALA A 22 -16.09 -9.05 3.30
N GLY A 23 -16.43 -10.21 2.76
CA GLY A 23 -17.76 -10.58 2.29
C GLY A 23 -18.25 -9.80 1.06
N GLN A 24 -17.34 -9.22 0.27
CA GLN A 24 -17.69 -8.37 -0.88
C GLN A 24 -17.30 -9.02 -2.22
N ASP A 25 -16.04 -9.37 -2.39
CA ASP A 25 -15.57 -10.07 -3.59
C ASP A 25 -15.63 -11.60 -3.38
N PRO A 26 -16.06 -12.39 -4.38
CA PRO A 26 -16.17 -13.85 -4.26
C PRO A 26 -14.82 -14.55 -4.43
N VAL A 27 -13.83 -14.14 -3.65
CA VAL A 27 -12.47 -14.67 -3.64
C VAL A 27 -12.31 -15.72 -2.54
N LEU A 28 -11.49 -16.74 -2.78
CA LEU A 28 -11.23 -17.83 -1.84
C LEU A 28 -9.97 -17.55 -1.02
N THR A 29 -10.14 -17.23 0.26
CA THR A 29 -9.04 -16.95 1.21
C THR A 29 -9.20 -17.64 2.56
N PRO A 30 -9.38 -18.99 2.58
CA PRO A 30 -9.74 -19.71 3.81
C PRO A 30 -8.70 -19.61 4.93
N ARG A 31 -7.40 -19.47 4.61
CA ARG A 31 -6.33 -19.36 5.61
C ARG A 31 -6.28 -17.95 6.22
N MET A 32 -6.44 -16.91 5.41
CA MET A 32 -6.56 -15.53 5.86
C MET A 32 -7.84 -15.32 6.66
N ASP A 33 -8.96 -15.89 6.22
CA ASP A 33 -10.25 -15.81 6.93
C ASP A 33 -10.17 -16.50 8.31
N ALA A 34 -9.52 -17.67 8.38
CA ALA A 34 -9.27 -18.35 9.64
C ALA A 34 -8.34 -17.56 10.56
N PHE A 35 -7.36 -16.85 10.03
CA PHE A 35 -6.51 -15.94 10.81
C PHE A 35 -7.29 -14.72 11.28
N ALA A 36 -8.04 -14.06 10.41
CA ALA A 36 -8.90 -12.92 10.74
C ALA A 36 -9.89 -13.25 11.88
N SER A 37 -10.47 -14.44 11.85
CA SER A 37 -11.42 -14.90 12.87
C SER A 37 -10.84 -15.02 14.29
N LYS A 38 -9.53 -14.94 14.46
CA LYS A 38 -8.82 -15.06 15.76
C LYS A 38 -7.99 -13.81 16.08
N SER A 39 -8.04 -12.80 15.24
CA SER A 39 -7.18 -11.62 15.25
C SER A 39 -8.01 -10.34 15.35
N MET A 40 -7.36 -9.20 15.39
CA MET A 40 -7.96 -7.88 15.24
C MET A 40 -8.07 -7.55 13.76
N TYR A 41 -9.29 -7.51 13.23
CA TYR A 41 -9.58 -7.11 11.86
C TYR A 41 -9.84 -5.60 11.77
N CYS A 42 -9.02 -4.87 11.00
CA CYS A 42 -9.15 -3.44 10.79
C CYS A 42 -10.05 -3.17 9.58
N THR A 43 -11.22 -2.55 9.80
CA THR A 43 -12.21 -2.30 8.75
C THR A 43 -11.87 -1.09 7.88
N ASP A 44 -11.05 -0.16 8.40
CA ASP A 44 -10.84 1.17 7.83
C ASP A 44 -9.36 1.50 7.60
N ALA A 45 -8.54 0.46 7.33
CA ALA A 45 -7.15 0.67 6.92
C ALA A 45 -7.11 1.29 5.51
N THR A 46 -6.29 2.33 5.36
CA THR A 46 -6.35 3.24 4.21
C THR A 46 -4.95 3.60 3.71
N SER A 47 -4.71 3.43 2.42
CA SER A 47 -3.51 3.97 1.76
C SER A 47 -3.63 5.48 1.63
N SER A 48 -2.82 6.23 2.36
CA SER A 48 -2.82 7.70 2.33
C SER A 48 -2.37 8.26 0.98
N PHE A 49 -1.56 7.51 0.25
CA PHE A 49 -1.20 7.75 -1.14
C PHE A 49 -1.27 6.40 -1.88
N PRO A 50 -2.34 6.13 -2.65
CA PRO A 50 -2.53 4.84 -3.29
C PRO A 50 -1.60 4.62 -4.49
N LEU A 51 -0.29 4.54 -4.20
CA LEU A 51 0.79 4.32 -5.14
C LEU A 51 1.99 3.69 -4.38
N CYS A 52 2.65 2.71 -4.98
CA CYS A 52 3.62 1.86 -4.32
C CYS A 52 4.71 2.62 -3.54
N SER A 53 5.59 3.40 -4.21
CA SER A 53 6.73 4.04 -3.52
C SER A 53 6.31 5.06 -2.47
N PRO A 54 5.35 5.98 -2.70
CA PRO A 54 4.89 6.90 -1.67
C PRO A 54 4.26 6.21 -0.46
N HIS A 55 3.43 5.17 -0.67
CA HIS A 55 2.87 4.40 0.43
C HIS A 55 3.96 3.72 1.25
N ARG A 56 4.88 3.02 0.57
CA ARG A 56 5.98 2.30 1.23
C ARG A 56 6.91 3.23 2.01
N ALA A 57 7.23 4.40 1.46
CA ALA A 57 7.99 5.42 2.18
C ALA A 57 7.27 5.84 3.47
N SER A 58 5.97 6.17 3.40
CA SER A 58 5.18 6.51 4.59
C SER A 58 5.10 5.36 5.60
N LEU A 59 4.90 4.14 5.13
CA LEU A 59 4.83 2.93 5.96
C LEU A 59 6.12 2.71 6.76
N PHE A 60 7.30 2.90 6.14
CA PHE A 60 8.56 2.64 6.83
C PHE A 60 9.04 3.82 7.69
N THR A 61 8.76 5.05 7.28
CA THR A 61 9.21 6.27 8.00
C THR A 61 8.23 6.76 9.06
N GLY A 62 6.97 6.32 9.03
CA GLY A 62 5.88 6.91 9.81
C GLY A 62 5.59 8.37 9.45
N ARG A 63 6.01 8.84 8.26
CA ARG A 63 5.87 10.23 7.81
C ARG A 63 4.92 10.33 6.63
N TRP A 64 4.34 11.51 6.43
CA TRP A 64 3.50 11.75 5.26
C TRP A 64 4.29 11.79 3.96
N PRO A 65 3.68 11.47 2.80
CA PRO A 65 4.39 11.46 1.51
C PRO A 65 5.11 12.77 1.17
N GLN A 66 4.53 13.91 1.55
CA GLN A 66 5.15 15.22 1.33
C GLN A 66 6.47 15.36 2.09
N SER A 67 6.48 14.93 3.36
CA SER A 67 7.64 15.01 4.24
C SER A 67 8.80 14.14 3.75
N THR A 68 8.49 12.97 3.18
CA THR A 68 9.50 12.05 2.64
C THR A 68 10.04 12.49 1.27
N GLY A 69 9.36 13.42 0.59
CA GLY A 69 9.67 13.81 -0.78
C GLY A 69 9.28 12.80 -1.85
N MET A 70 8.63 11.70 -1.47
CA MET A 70 8.18 10.64 -2.38
C MET A 70 6.84 10.99 -3.00
N PHE A 71 6.84 11.88 -3.98
CA PHE A 71 5.63 12.36 -4.66
C PHE A 71 5.14 11.46 -5.80
N THR A 72 5.91 10.44 -6.17
CA THR A 72 5.58 9.45 -7.21
C THR A 72 6.42 8.19 -7.00
N ASN A 73 6.19 7.16 -7.84
CA ASN A 73 7.05 5.98 -7.87
C ASN A 73 8.47 6.31 -8.30
N CYS A 74 9.42 5.54 -7.79
CA CYS A 74 10.79 5.48 -8.31
C CYS A 74 10.77 4.90 -9.72
N LYS A 75 11.03 5.71 -10.74
CA LYS A 75 10.89 5.33 -12.15
C LYS A 75 11.89 6.01 -13.07
N PRO A 76 12.09 5.47 -14.29
CA PRO A 76 13.00 6.03 -15.27
C PRO A 76 12.73 7.51 -15.56
N GLY A 77 13.81 8.29 -15.65
CA GLY A 77 13.77 9.72 -15.95
C GLY A 77 13.44 10.64 -14.77
N LEU A 78 13.20 10.10 -13.59
CA LEU A 78 12.94 10.86 -12.36
C LEU A 78 13.93 10.47 -11.27
N SER A 79 14.58 11.46 -10.65
CA SER A 79 15.43 11.26 -9.48
C SER A 79 14.56 11.28 -8.22
N VAL A 80 13.89 10.17 -7.97
CA VAL A 80 13.03 9.95 -6.80
C VAL A 80 13.44 8.66 -6.12
N ARG A 81 13.83 8.74 -4.86
CA ARG A 81 14.13 7.60 -3.98
C ARG A 81 13.92 7.98 -2.52
N LEU A 82 13.83 7.00 -1.65
CA LEU A 82 13.86 7.25 -0.21
C LEU A 82 15.23 7.82 0.17
N ARG A 83 15.24 8.91 0.93
CA ARG A 83 16.47 9.61 1.32
C ARG A 83 17.22 8.84 2.38
N ASP A 84 18.55 8.88 2.32
CA ASP A 84 19.44 8.14 3.24
C ASP A 84 19.32 8.63 4.70
N GLU A 85 18.89 9.88 4.91
CA GLU A 85 18.69 10.50 6.23
C GLU A 85 17.33 10.19 6.88
N GLU A 86 16.41 9.54 6.19
CA GLU A 86 15.12 9.15 6.77
C GLU A 86 15.30 8.06 7.83
N VAL A 87 14.73 8.28 9.00
CA VAL A 87 14.68 7.28 10.06
C VAL A 87 13.52 6.33 9.80
N CYS A 88 13.83 5.08 9.51
CA CYS A 88 12.84 4.05 9.23
C CYS A 88 12.67 3.08 10.39
N ILE A 89 11.55 2.40 10.42
CA ILE A 89 11.21 1.40 11.44
C ILE A 89 12.28 0.30 11.56
N GLY A 90 12.93 -0.09 10.44
CA GLY A 90 13.99 -1.10 10.45
C GLY A 90 15.21 -0.68 11.26
N GLU A 91 15.60 0.60 11.19
CA GLU A 91 16.69 1.18 11.98
C GLU A 91 16.35 1.18 13.45
N VAL A 92 15.14 1.63 13.82
CA VAL A 92 14.67 1.63 15.20
C VAL A 92 14.66 0.22 15.79
N MET A 93 14.15 -0.77 15.06
CA MET A 93 14.14 -2.16 15.50
C MET A 93 15.55 -2.72 15.66
N LYS A 94 16.46 -2.47 14.72
CA LYS A 94 17.85 -2.89 14.77
C LYS A 94 18.59 -2.29 15.99
N GLU A 95 18.42 -0.99 16.22
CA GLU A 95 19.02 -0.30 17.38
C GLU A 95 18.52 -0.84 18.72
N ASN A 96 17.30 -1.40 18.75
CA ASN A 96 16.71 -2.05 19.91
C ASN A 96 16.92 -3.58 19.94
N GLY A 97 17.90 -4.09 19.21
CA GLY A 97 18.40 -5.46 19.31
C GLY A 97 17.64 -6.50 18.47
N TYR A 98 16.77 -6.07 17.56
CA TYR A 98 16.10 -6.99 16.64
C TYR A 98 17.02 -7.44 15.50
N ARG A 99 16.86 -8.68 15.09
CA ARG A 99 17.34 -9.17 13.80
C ARG A 99 16.32 -8.76 12.72
N THR A 100 16.70 -7.86 11.85
CA THR A 100 15.82 -7.30 10.84
C THR A 100 15.98 -8.00 9.51
N ALA A 101 14.88 -8.34 8.85
CA ALA A 101 14.87 -9.03 7.56
C ALA A 101 13.88 -8.39 6.58
N TYR A 102 14.30 -8.31 5.32
CA TYR A 102 13.48 -7.86 4.20
C TYR A 102 13.56 -8.85 3.04
N ILE A 103 12.40 -9.36 2.58
CA ILE A 103 12.32 -10.37 1.53
C ILE A 103 11.22 -9.98 0.54
N GLY A 104 11.56 -9.58 -0.69
CA GLY A 104 10.63 -9.22 -1.76
C GLY A 104 10.80 -7.81 -2.30
N LYS A 105 9.72 -7.18 -2.77
CA LYS A 105 9.73 -5.88 -3.47
C LYS A 105 10.06 -4.71 -2.56
N TRP A 106 11.11 -3.94 -2.91
CA TRP A 106 11.50 -2.71 -2.20
C TRP A 106 10.80 -1.46 -2.75
N HIS A 107 11.06 -1.13 -3.99
CA HIS A 107 10.51 0.00 -4.75
C HIS A 107 10.71 1.38 -4.09
N LEU A 108 11.82 1.58 -3.41
CA LEU A 108 12.21 2.84 -2.77
C LEU A 108 13.56 3.37 -3.25
N ASP A 109 14.18 2.69 -4.21
CA ASP A 109 15.39 3.13 -4.88
C ASP A 109 15.12 3.71 -6.26
N GLU A 110 15.98 4.63 -6.69
CA GLU A 110 15.97 5.15 -8.05
C GLU A 110 16.44 4.06 -9.03
N PRO A 111 15.76 3.88 -10.18
CA PRO A 111 16.18 2.91 -11.19
C PRO A 111 17.63 3.11 -11.63
N GLU A 112 18.41 2.04 -11.70
CA GLU A 112 19.84 2.12 -12.10
C GLU A 112 20.01 2.67 -13.51
N ILE A 113 19.07 2.44 -14.42
CA ILE A 113 19.12 2.97 -15.79
C ILE A 113 19.11 4.51 -15.86
N ASN A 114 18.72 5.20 -14.79
CA ASN A 114 18.85 6.66 -14.70
C ASN A 114 20.32 7.13 -14.65
N HIS A 115 21.20 6.29 -14.15
CA HIS A 115 22.62 6.57 -13.95
C HIS A 115 23.53 5.74 -14.87
N SER A 116 23.08 4.56 -15.25
CA SER A 116 23.83 3.61 -16.10
C SER A 116 22.89 2.93 -17.09
N PRO A 117 22.93 3.24 -18.38
CA PRO A 117 22.09 2.57 -19.39
C PRO A 117 22.27 1.04 -19.42
N GLU A 118 23.44 0.55 -18.99
CA GLU A 118 23.75 -0.87 -18.84
C GLU A 118 24.29 -1.14 -17.43
N PRO A 119 23.41 -1.30 -16.42
CA PRO A 119 23.82 -1.57 -15.07
C PRO A 119 24.57 -2.90 -14.93
N LEU A 120 25.66 -2.90 -14.20
CA LEU A 120 26.44 -4.11 -13.90
C LEU A 120 25.66 -5.13 -13.08
N SER A 121 24.69 -4.66 -12.28
CA SER A 121 23.75 -5.49 -11.53
C SER A 121 22.78 -6.27 -12.42
N GLY A 122 22.66 -5.92 -13.71
CA GLY A 122 21.65 -6.45 -14.61
C GLY A 122 20.25 -5.90 -14.42
N ALA A 123 20.06 -4.92 -13.52
CA ALA A 123 18.78 -4.22 -13.34
C ALA A 123 18.29 -3.61 -14.66
N ARG A 124 16.99 -3.65 -14.92
CA ARG A 124 16.34 -3.12 -16.12
C ARG A 124 15.09 -2.35 -15.75
N ASP A 125 14.61 -1.52 -16.65
CA ASP A 125 13.36 -0.77 -16.51
C ASP A 125 13.34 0.09 -15.22
N TRP A 126 12.48 -0.21 -14.29
CA TRP A 126 12.32 0.52 -13.02
C TRP A 126 13.15 -0.09 -11.88
N ASP A 127 13.97 -1.09 -12.18
CA ASP A 127 14.64 -1.88 -11.16
C ASP A 127 16.00 -1.32 -10.74
N ALA A 128 16.46 -1.74 -9.56
CA ALA A 128 17.73 -1.33 -8.99
C ALA A 128 18.25 -2.38 -7.99
N TYR A 129 19.54 -2.58 -7.96
CA TYR A 129 20.23 -3.23 -6.85
C TYR A 129 20.41 -2.25 -5.68
N THR A 130 19.93 -2.61 -4.50
CA THR A 130 20.13 -1.83 -3.28
C THR A 130 21.34 -2.36 -2.52
N PRO A 131 22.49 -1.63 -2.50
CA PRO A 131 23.69 -2.09 -1.84
C PRO A 131 23.53 -2.17 -0.31
N PRO A 132 24.34 -3.01 0.39
CA PRO A 132 24.39 -3.00 1.84
C PRO A 132 24.70 -1.61 2.42
N GLY A 133 24.12 -1.31 3.57
CA GLY A 133 24.34 -0.04 4.28
C GLY A 133 23.09 0.80 4.44
N VAL A 134 23.23 2.11 4.46
CA VAL A 134 22.18 3.07 4.79
C VAL A 134 20.93 2.96 3.91
N ARG A 135 21.10 2.64 2.63
CA ARG A 135 19.98 2.50 1.67
C ARG A 135 19.02 1.34 1.98
N ARG A 136 19.41 0.39 2.86
CA ARG A 136 18.54 -0.69 3.35
C ARG A 136 17.80 -0.32 4.64
N HIS A 137 17.98 0.89 5.15
CA HIS A 137 17.26 1.45 6.30
C HIS A 137 17.08 0.46 7.46
N GLY A 138 18.22 -0.12 7.91
CA GLY A 138 18.27 -1.00 9.07
C GLY A 138 17.97 -2.47 8.81
N PHE A 139 17.68 -2.89 7.60
CA PHE A 139 17.46 -4.31 7.27
C PHE A 139 18.79 -5.03 7.00
N ASP A 140 19.18 -5.96 7.89
CA ASP A 140 20.42 -6.71 7.81
C ASP A 140 20.32 -7.94 6.91
N TYR A 141 19.26 -8.73 7.06
CA TYR A 141 18.97 -9.81 6.11
C TYR A 141 18.22 -9.24 4.92
N TRP A 142 18.82 -9.33 3.75
CA TRP A 142 18.30 -8.72 2.53
C TRP A 142 18.19 -9.74 1.40
N TYR A 143 16.98 -9.94 0.89
CA TYR A 143 16.69 -10.77 -0.27
C TYR A 143 15.59 -10.08 -1.09
N ALA A 144 15.96 -9.11 -1.92
CA ALA A 144 14.99 -8.17 -2.47
C ALA A 144 15.34 -7.72 -3.89
N TYR A 145 14.37 -7.10 -4.53
CA TYR A 145 14.47 -6.35 -5.78
C TYR A 145 13.75 -5.01 -5.61
N ASN A 146 14.07 -4.02 -6.46
CA ASN A 146 13.37 -2.74 -6.40
C ASN A 146 11.96 -2.89 -6.99
N THR A 147 11.83 -3.25 -8.28
CA THR A 147 10.57 -3.62 -8.90
C THR A 147 10.76 -4.58 -10.07
N CYS A 148 10.00 -5.67 -10.07
CA CYS A 148 10.06 -6.71 -11.09
C CYS A 148 8.66 -7.31 -11.26
N ASP A 149 8.08 -7.15 -12.44
CA ASP A 149 6.72 -7.61 -12.75
C ASP A 149 6.67 -8.97 -13.46
N THR A 150 7.81 -9.66 -13.59
CA THR A 150 7.86 -11.04 -14.11
C THR A 150 7.65 -12.04 -12.98
N HIS A 151 6.43 -12.08 -12.41
CA HIS A 151 6.13 -12.81 -11.19
C HIS A 151 6.42 -14.32 -11.23
N LEU A 152 6.43 -14.96 -12.40
CA LEU A 152 6.74 -16.38 -12.56
C LEU A 152 8.25 -16.67 -12.69
N THR A 153 9.05 -15.66 -13.03
CA THR A 153 10.50 -15.77 -13.21
C THR A 153 11.20 -14.55 -12.58
N PRO A 154 11.02 -14.33 -11.28
CA PRO A 154 11.58 -13.17 -10.60
C PRO A 154 13.11 -13.28 -10.48
N HIS A 155 13.72 -12.18 -10.08
CA HIS A 155 15.09 -12.16 -9.62
C HIS A 155 15.21 -11.37 -8.32
N TYR A 156 16.29 -11.60 -7.61
CA TYR A 156 16.58 -10.99 -6.32
C TYR A 156 18.06 -10.64 -6.21
N TRP A 157 18.37 -9.71 -5.33
CA TRP A 157 19.73 -9.43 -4.90
C TRP A 157 19.87 -9.60 -3.38
N THR A 158 21.07 -9.96 -2.98
CA THR A 158 21.51 -9.98 -1.59
C THR A 158 22.62 -8.93 -1.40
N ASP A 159 23.76 -9.31 -0.84
CA ASP A 159 24.90 -8.39 -0.67
C ASP A 159 25.75 -8.22 -1.94
N SER A 160 25.52 -9.06 -2.93
CA SER A 160 26.17 -9.00 -4.24
C SER A 160 25.27 -8.33 -5.28
N PRO A 161 25.83 -7.53 -6.21
CA PRO A 161 25.09 -7.01 -7.34
C PRO A 161 24.76 -8.08 -8.40
N GLU A 162 25.19 -9.32 -8.23
CA GLU A 162 24.85 -10.42 -9.12
C GLU A 162 23.41 -10.91 -8.84
N PRO A 163 22.49 -10.86 -9.83
CA PRO A 163 21.10 -11.24 -9.61
C PRO A 163 20.92 -12.75 -9.48
N ILE A 164 20.15 -13.15 -8.49
CA ILE A 164 19.68 -14.52 -8.28
C ILE A 164 18.38 -14.69 -9.07
N ARG A 165 18.42 -15.40 -10.19
CA ARG A 165 17.25 -15.67 -11.04
C ARG A 165 16.55 -16.94 -10.60
N VAL A 166 15.21 -16.92 -10.59
CA VAL A 166 14.37 -17.98 -10.06
C VAL A 166 13.27 -18.33 -11.04
N GLU A 167 12.99 -19.63 -11.23
CA GLU A 167 11.89 -20.16 -12.04
C GLU A 167 10.79 -20.71 -11.12
N GLN A 168 10.22 -19.82 -10.31
CA GLN A 168 9.15 -20.11 -9.36
C GLN A 168 8.33 -18.84 -9.16
N TRP A 169 7.03 -18.96 -8.90
CA TRP A 169 6.20 -17.78 -8.60
C TRP A 169 6.75 -17.01 -7.38
N SER A 170 6.87 -15.69 -7.52
CA SER A 170 7.57 -14.86 -6.52
C SER A 170 7.05 -15.04 -5.09
N PRO A 171 5.71 -15.06 -4.78
CA PRO A 171 5.25 -15.32 -3.41
C PRO A 171 5.60 -16.71 -2.87
N GLU A 172 5.60 -17.75 -3.71
CA GLU A 172 6.01 -19.08 -3.29
C GLU A 172 7.50 -19.11 -2.91
N HIS A 173 8.34 -18.53 -3.78
CA HIS A 173 9.78 -18.45 -3.53
C HIS A 173 10.12 -17.59 -2.31
N GLU A 174 9.53 -16.41 -2.21
CA GLU A 174 9.73 -15.48 -1.09
C GLU A 174 9.27 -16.11 0.24
N THR A 175 8.19 -16.88 0.22
CA THR A 175 7.74 -17.67 1.37
C THR A 175 8.73 -18.76 1.75
N ASP A 176 9.33 -19.48 0.77
CA ASP A 176 10.38 -20.47 1.03
C ASP A 176 11.61 -19.83 1.67
N VAL A 177 12.02 -18.63 1.21
CA VAL A 177 13.11 -17.84 1.81
C VAL A 177 12.75 -17.41 3.24
N ALA A 178 11.53 -16.92 3.43
CA ALA A 178 11.05 -16.49 4.74
C ALA A 178 11.01 -17.65 5.75
N ILE A 179 10.54 -18.84 5.34
CA ILE A 179 10.53 -20.04 6.21
C ILE A 179 11.96 -20.47 6.59
N ARG A 180 12.92 -20.39 5.66
CA ARG A 180 14.33 -20.64 5.99
C ARG A 180 14.88 -19.63 7.01
N TYR A 181 14.53 -18.34 6.85
CA TYR A 181 14.89 -17.31 7.81
C TYR A 181 14.27 -17.57 9.19
N LEU A 182 12.98 -17.94 9.26
CA LEU A 182 12.29 -18.26 10.51
C LEU A 182 12.92 -19.45 11.22
N LYS A 183 13.36 -20.49 10.50
CA LYS A 183 14.09 -21.62 11.07
C LYS A 183 15.40 -21.20 11.71
N ASP A 184 16.19 -20.36 11.02
CA ASP A 184 17.41 -19.78 11.62
C ASP A 184 17.11 -18.87 12.81
N ALA A 185 16.03 -18.08 12.74
CA ALA A 185 15.62 -17.20 13.83
C ALA A 185 15.18 -17.98 15.08
N ALA A 186 14.52 -19.12 14.93
CA ALA A 186 14.10 -19.99 16.04
C ALA A 186 15.28 -20.53 16.87
N GLU A 187 16.47 -20.60 16.30
CA GLU A 187 17.69 -21.03 17.00
C GLU A 187 18.40 -19.91 17.74
N LYS A 188 17.87 -18.68 17.69
CA LYS A 188 18.48 -17.49 18.28
C LYS A 188 17.63 -16.96 19.42
N GLU A 189 18.29 -16.34 20.40
CA GLU A 189 17.61 -15.68 21.52
C GLU A 189 17.11 -14.27 21.17
N GLN A 190 17.66 -13.65 20.11
CA GLN A 190 17.29 -12.31 19.71
C GLN A 190 15.92 -12.30 19.03
N PRO A 191 15.05 -11.31 19.31
CA PRO A 191 13.81 -11.15 18.59
C PRO A 191 14.07 -10.82 17.12
N PHE A 192 13.15 -11.18 16.26
CA PHE A 192 13.21 -10.85 14.82
C PHE A 192 12.08 -9.94 14.39
N ALA A 193 12.34 -9.15 13.35
CA ALA A 193 11.35 -8.43 12.58
C ALA A 193 11.54 -8.77 11.09
N LEU A 194 10.62 -9.55 10.54
CA LEU A 194 10.62 -9.96 9.14
C LEU A 194 9.54 -9.21 8.37
N PHE A 195 9.96 -8.44 7.36
CA PHE A 195 9.09 -7.77 6.40
C PHE A 195 9.09 -8.56 5.08
N LEU A 196 7.90 -8.95 4.64
CA LEU A 196 7.69 -9.80 3.47
C LEU A 196 6.67 -9.13 2.51
N PRO A 197 7.13 -8.23 1.64
CA PRO A 197 6.33 -7.56 0.62
C PRO A 197 6.20 -8.40 -0.65
N TRP A 198 5.09 -9.08 -0.83
CA TRP A 198 4.76 -9.74 -2.10
C TRP A 198 4.39 -8.73 -3.19
N ASN A 199 4.84 -8.95 -4.45
CA ASN A 199 4.42 -8.12 -5.56
C ASN A 199 3.00 -8.49 -6.09
N PRO A 200 2.62 -9.75 -6.33
CA PRO A 200 1.21 -10.08 -6.61
C PRO A 200 0.27 -9.65 -5.46
N PRO A 201 -0.97 -9.27 -5.78
CA PRO A 201 -1.67 -9.39 -7.07
C PRO A 201 -1.44 -8.22 -8.06
N HIS A 202 -0.38 -7.41 -7.92
CA HIS A 202 -0.03 -6.36 -8.89
C HIS A 202 -0.02 -6.91 -10.33
N SER A 203 -0.47 -6.08 -11.26
CA SER A 203 -0.39 -6.43 -12.71
C SER A 203 1.08 -6.71 -13.15
N PRO A 204 1.31 -7.56 -14.16
CA PRO A 204 0.35 -8.25 -15.05
C PRO A 204 -0.39 -9.40 -14.34
N TYR A 205 -1.72 -9.34 -14.30
CA TYR A 205 -2.54 -10.28 -13.51
C TYR A 205 -2.40 -11.74 -13.93
N HIS A 206 -2.09 -12.02 -15.21
CA HIS A 206 -1.99 -13.38 -15.74
C HIS A 206 -0.73 -14.15 -15.31
N TYR A 207 0.24 -13.51 -14.65
CA TYR A 207 1.46 -14.17 -14.15
C TYR A 207 1.23 -14.88 -12.81
N VAL A 208 0.28 -15.81 -12.83
CA VAL A 208 -0.13 -16.62 -11.68
C VAL A 208 -0.03 -18.10 -12.05
N PRO A 209 0.43 -19.00 -11.16
CA PRO A 209 0.48 -20.45 -11.41
C PRO A 209 -0.89 -21.01 -11.81
N GLU A 210 -0.89 -21.93 -12.76
CA GLU A 210 -2.10 -22.50 -13.33
C GLU A 210 -3.01 -23.15 -12.26
N GLN A 211 -2.43 -23.73 -11.21
CA GLN A 211 -3.20 -24.34 -10.11
C GLN A 211 -4.16 -23.34 -9.45
N TYR A 212 -3.79 -22.08 -9.28
CA TYR A 212 -4.67 -21.06 -8.71
C TYR A 212 -5.65 -20.52 -9.76
N ARG A 213 -5.22 -20.39 -11.02
CA ARG A 213 -6.09 -19.97 -12.12
C ARG A 213 -7.23 -20.95 -12.37
N GLN A 214 -7.00 -22.25 -12.18
CA GLN A 214 -8.04 -23.29 -12.32
C GLN A 214 -9.20 -23.11 -11.33
N LEU A 215 -8.98 -22.49 -10.15
CA LEU A 215 -10.04 -22.21 -9.17
C LEU A 215 -11.15 -21.31 -9.74
N TYR A 216 -10.80 -20.48 -10.73
CA TYR A 216 -11.69 -19.42 -11.28
C TYR A 216 -11.96 -19.53 -12.77
N LYS A 217 -11.40 -20.52 -13.45
CA LYS A 217 -11.33 -20.62 -14.93
C LYS A 217 -12.65 -20.38 -15.65
N ASP A 218 -13.73 -20.98 -15.18
CA ASP A 218 -15.04 -20.93 -15.84
C ASP A 218 -16.05 -20.06 -15.07
N LEU A 219 -15.59 -19.32 -14.07
CA LEU A 219 -16.45 -18.49 -13.25
C LEU A 219 -16.70 -17.13 -13.95
N LYS A 220 -17.97 -16.73 -13.95
CA LYS A 220 -18.38 -15.36 -14.23
C LYS A 220 -18.73 -14.67 -12.93
N PHE A 221 -18.10 -13.56 -12.66
CA PHE A 221 -18.37 -12.78 -11.47
C PHE A 221 -19.47 -11.77 -11.74
N PRO A 222 -20.36 -11.52 -10.77
CA PRO A 222 -21.24 -10.37 -10.85
C PRO A 222 -20.39 -9.11 -10.95
N VAL A 223 -20.72 -8.26 -11.89
CA VAL A 223 -20.09 -6.95 -12.03
C VAL A 223 -20.56 -6.08 -10.87
N ARG A 224 -19.63 -5.42 -10.18
CA ARG A 224 -19.99 -4.48 -9.09
C ARG A 224 -20.85 -3.34 -9.64
N GLU A 225 -21.74 -2.81 -8.81
CA GLU A 225 -22.71 -1.77 -9.24
C GLU A 225 -22.06 -0.50 -9.76
N ASN A 226 -20.83 -0.19 -9.31
CA ASN A 226 -20.07 0.98 -9.75
C ASN A 226 -19.08 0.71 -10.89
N VAL A 227 -19.14 -0.47 -11.53
CA VAL A 227 -18.33 -0.75 -12.72
C VAL A 227 -18.97 -0.10 -13.94
N ASP A 228 -18.20 0.70 -14.66
CA ASP A 228 -18.59 1.26 -15.94
C ASP A 228 -17.92 0.46 -17.08
N ALA A 229 -18.61 -0.59 -17.54
CA ALA A 229 -18.09 -1.50 -18.56
C ALA A 229 -17.95 -0.85 -19.95
N GLU A 230 -18.65 0.26 -20.22
CA GLU A 230 -18.59 0.97 -21.51
C GLU A 230 -17.35 1.88 -21.60
N HIS A 231 -16.82 2.32 -20.46
CA HIS A 231 -15.71 3.27 -20.37
C HIS A 231 -14.49 2.71 -19.63
N LEU A 232 -14.29 1.38 -19.72
CA LEU A 232 -13.12 0.74 -19.09
C LEU A 232 -11.81 1.21 -19.72
N HIS A 233 -10.90 1.74 -18.88
CA HIS A 233 -9.59 2.17 -19.33
C HIS A 233 -8.51 2.00 -18.25
N TYR A 234 -7.28 1.85 -18.69
CA TYR A 234 -6.09 1.71 -17.84
C TYR A 234 -5.44 3.09 -17.67
N HIS A 235 -5.55 3.71 -16.51
CA HIS A 235 -4.95 4.99 -16.11
C HIS A 235 -5.32 6.25 -16.91
N THR A 236 -5.59 6.16 -18.21
CA THR A 236 -5.98 7.30 -19.04
C THR A 236 -7.02 6.86 -20.09
N PRO A 237 -7.95 7.76 -20.47
CA PRO A 237 -8.97 7.45 -21.50
C PRO A 237 -8.42 7.03 -22.84
N GLU A 238 -7.17 7.39 -23.14
CA GLU A 238 -6.49 7.06 -24.40
C GLU A 238 -5.71 5.74 -24.32
N ALA A 239 -5.49 5.20 -23.12
CA ALA A 239 -4.92 3.87 -22.94
C ALA A 239 -5.96 2.81 -23.30
N SER A 240 -5.54 1.81 -24.02
CA SER A 240 -6.30 0.70 -24.60
C SER A 240 -7.64 0.41 -23.92
N LYS A 241 -8.74 0.58 -24.67
CA LYS A 241 -10.08 0.19 -24.23
C LYS A 241 -10.10 -1.29 -23.87
N MET A 242 -10.60 -1.59 -22.68
CA MET A 242 -10.86 -2.95 -22.23
C MET A 242 -12.30 -3.34 -22.53
N THR A 243 -12.53 -4.60 -22.85
CA THR A 243 -13.87 -5.17 -22.96
C THR A 243 -14.32 -5.73 -21.60
N GLU A 244 -15.61 -6.02 -21.47
CA GLU A 244 -16.13 -6.74 -20.28
C GLU A 244 -15.45 -8.11 -20.09
N GLU A 245 -15.14 -8.82 -21.18
CA GLU A 245 -14.44 -10.11 -21.10
C GLU A 245 -12.99 -9.94 -20.62
N ASP A 246 -12.31 -8.86 -21.04
CA ASP A 246 -10.96 -8.54 -20.53
C ASP A 246 -11.01 -8.26 -19.02
N LEU A 247 -12.03 -7.56 -18.55
CA LEU A 247 -12.26 -7.32 -17.13
C LEU A 247 -12.53 -8.63 -16.36
N GLN A 248 -13.41 -9.50 -16.91
CA GLN A 248 -13.69 -10.80 -16.31
C GLN A 248 -12.43 -11.66 -16.23
N GLN A 249 -11.59 -11.65 -17.29
CA GLN A 249 -10.33 -12.38 -17.27
C GLN A 249 -9.35 -11.79 -16.25
N ALA A 250 -9.20 -10.47 -16.20
CA ALA A 250 -8.35 -9.79 -15.21
C ALA A 250 -8.82 -10.10 -13.79
N THR A 251 -10.13 -10.12 -13.56
CA THR A 251 -10.73 -10.46 -12.24
C THR A 251 -10.42 -11.91 -11.85
N ARG A 252 -10.56 -12.87 -12.77
CA ARG A 252 -10.20 -14.28 -12.54
C ARG A 252 -8.73 -14.43 -12.14
N ASP A 253 -7.85 -13.79 -12.89
CA ASP A 253 -6.40 -13.86 -12.64
C ASP A 253 -6.01 -13.14 -11.33
N TYR A 254 -6.64 -12.01 -11.02
CA TYR A 254 -6.44 -11.28 -9.77
C TYR A 254 -6.89 -12.11 -8.56
N PHE A 255 -8.07 -12.72 -8.59
CA PHE A 255 -8.54 -13.59 -7.51
C PHE A 255 -7.70 -14.86 -7.37
N ALA A 256 -7.21 -15.40 -8.49
CA ALA A 256 -6.27 -16.51 -8.48
C ALA A 256 -4.96 -16.15 -7.76
N ALA A 257 -4.43 -14.95 -8.03
CA ALA A 257 -3.25 -14.45 -7.31
C ALA A 257 -3.53 -14.32 -5.80
N VAL A 258 -4.65 -13.71 -5.40
CA VAL A 258 -5.04 -13.57 -3.99
C VAL A 258 -5.19 -14.92 -3.30
N SER A 259 -5.81 -15.92 -3.96
CA SER A 259 -5.89 -17.30 -3.41
C SER A 259 -4.53 -17.98 -3.30
N GLY A 260 -3.62 -17.69 -4.22
CA GLY A 260 -2.22 -18.12 -4.10
C GLY A 260 -1.53 -17.49 -2.89
N LEU A 261 -1.75 -16.19 -2.65
CA LEU A 261 -1.22 -15.51 -1.46
C LEU A 261 -1.81 -16.10 -0.16
N ASP A 262 -3.09 -16.48 -0.17
CA ASP A 262 -3.73 -17.15 0.97
C ASP A 262 -3.01 -18.44 1.35
N GLU A 263 -2.66 -19.26 0.36
CA GLU A 263 -1.89 -20.49 0.61
C GLU A 263 -0.50 -20.16 1.19
N GLN A 264 0.20 -19.18 0.61
CA GLN A 264 1.52 -18.81 1.10
C GLN A 264 1.47 -18.22 2.51
N PHE A 265 0.48 -17.40 2.82
CA PHE A 265 0.24 -16.90 4.18
C PHE A 265 -0.03 -18.05 5.16
N GLY A 266 -0.83 -19.03 4.76
CA GLY A 266 -1.06 -20.23 5.54
C GLY A 266 0.22 -21.00 5.87
N ARG A 267 1.13 -21.15 4.89
CA ARG A 267 2.45 -21.81 5.07
C ARG A 267 3.32 -21.08 6.11
N LEU A 268 3.30 -19.74 6.11
CA LEU A 268 4.02 -18.94 7.12
C LEU A 268 3.47 -19.18 8.52
N LEU A 269 2.14 -19.15 8.69
CA LEU A 269 1.49 -19.43 9.98
C LEU A 269 1.79 -20.84 10.50
N ASP A 270 1.72 -21.84 9.62
CA ASP A 270 2.07 -23.23 9.97
C ASP A 270 3.53 -23.33 10.41
N SER A 271 4.46 -22.65 9.70
CA SER A 271 5.87 -22.63 10.06
C SER A 271 6.13 -21.94 11.42
N LEU A 272 5.47 -20.82 11.73
CA LEU A 272 5.58 -20.20 13.05
C LEU A 272 5.15 -21.18 14.14
N LYS A 273 4.06 -21.90 13.94
CA LYS A 273 3.55 -22.88 14.91
C LYS A 273 4.48 -24.09 15.06
N GLU A 274 4.98 -24.64 13.96
CA GLU A 274 5.92 -25.77 13.97
C GLU A 274 7.24 -25.42 14.69
N LEU A 275 7.66 -24.17 14.62
CA LEU A 275 8.87 -23.66 15.26
C LEU A 275 8.64 -23.17 16.70
N GLY A 276 7.40 -23.18 17.20
CA GLY A 276 7.04 -22.66 18.53
C GLY A 276 7.20 -21.15 18.66
N LEU A 277 7.09 -20.40 17.57
CA LEU A 277 7.24 -18.94 17.51
C LEU A 277 5.89 -18.21 17.54
N ASP A 278 4.78 -18.90 17.30
CA ASP A 278 3.45 -18.30 17.11
C ASP A 278 2.93 -17.57 18.36
N GLU A 279 3.20 -18.05 19.56
CA GLU A 279 2.76 -17.42 20.81
C GLU A 279 3.48 -16.10 21.12
N ASN A 280 4.68 -15.89 20.55
CA ASN A 280 5.51 -14.71 20.80
C ASN A 280 5.73 -13.84 19.54
N THR A 281 4.98 -14.08 18.48
CA THR A 281 5.09 -13.30 17.23
C THR A 281 3.80 -12.53 16.97
N ILE A 282 3.93 -11.21 16.79
CA ILE A 282 2.86 -10.39 16.20
C ILE A 282 2.92 -10.62 14.68
N VAL A 283 1.78 -10.99 14.10
CA VAL A 283 1.63 -11.20 12.66
C VAL A 283 0.71 -10.11 12.11
N VAL A 284 1.18 -9.40 11.09
CA VAL A 284 0.40 -8.41 10.36
C VAL A 284 0.26 -8.86 8.91
N LEU A 285 -0.97 -8.81 8.39
CA LEU A 285 -1.28 -9.00 6.98
C LEU A 285 -1.95 -7.74 6.45
N THR A 286 -1.38 -7.12 5.41
CA THR A 286 -1.90 -5.87 4.83
C THR A 286 -1.52 -5.71 3.35
N ALA A 287 -1.73 -4.51 2.79
CA ALA A 287 -1.33 -4.15 1.43
C ALA A 287 -0.82 -2.69 1.39
N ASP A 288 -0.18 -2.29 0.28
CA ASP A 288 0.23 -0.90 0.08
C ASP A 288 -0.88 -0.02 -0.52
N HIS A 289 -1.69 -0.53 -1.43
CA HIS A 289 -2.89 0.11 -1.97
C HIS A 289 -3.78 -0.95 -2.63
N GLY A 290 -4.98 -0.55 -3.00
CA GLY A 290 -5.94 -1.41 -3.68
C GLY A 290 -5.83 -1.39 -5.20
N ASP A 291 -6.90 -1.88 -5.85
CA ASP A 291 -7.09 -1.92 -7.29
C ASP A 291 -8.56 -1.64 -7.65
N MET A 292 -8.78 -0.78 -8.62
CA MET A 292 -10.11 -0.39 -9.07
C MET A 292 -10.88 -1.54 -9.74
N MET A 293 -10.19 -2.45 -10.45
CA MET A 293 -10.79 -3.63 -11.11
C MET A 293 -12.12 -3.32 -11.82
N GLY A 294 -12.14 -2.25 -12.62
CA GLY A 294 -13.29 -1.81 -13.40
C GLY A 294 -14.25 -0.84 -12.69
N SER A 295 -14.17 -0.68 -11.37
CA SER A 295 -14.98 0.30 -10.65
C SER A 295 -14.76 1.70 -11.20
N HIS A 296 -15.83 2.48 -11.43
CA HIS A 296 -15.81 3.80 -12.03
C HIS A 296 -15.16 3.85 -13.43
N GLY A 297 -15.15 2.75 -14.19
CA GLY A 297 -14.47 2.64 -15.47
C GLY A 297 -12.95 2.57 -15.39
N LEU A 298 -12.36 2.38 -14.20
CA LEU A 298 -10.94 2.46 -13.95
C LEU A 298 -10.32 1.09 -13.63
N MET A 299 -9.07 0.92 -14.03
CA MET A 299 -8.20 -0.16 -13.58
C MET A 299 -7.05 0.41 -12.73
N ALA A 300 -6.42 -0.46 -11.94
CA ALA A 300 -5.31 -0.14 -11.07
C ALA A 300 -5.65 0.86 -9.92
N LYS A 301 -4.92 1.95 -9.75
CA LYS A 301 -4.90 2.77 -8.52
C LYS A 301 -4.70 4.25 -8.81
N HIS A 302 -4.30 5.03 -7.78
CA HIS A 302 -3.92 6.45 -7.87
C HIS A 302 -5.13 7.40 -7.91
N VAL A 303 -6.27 6.93 -7.40
CA VAL A 303 -7.52 7.68 -7.23
C VAL A 303 -8.03 7.51 -5.81
N TRP A 304 -9.02 8.31 -5.40
CA TRP A 304 -9.51 8.39 -4.01
C TRP A 304 -10.65 7.42 -3.66
N TYR A 305 -11.05 6.53 -4.56
CA TYR A 305 -12.11 5.56 -4.32
C TYR A 305 -11.67 4.45 -3.37
N GLU A 306 -12.62 3.90 -2.60
CA GLU A 306 -12.35 2.86 -1.61
C GLU A 306 -11.67 1.61 -2.21
N GLU A 307 -11.88 1.31 -3.49
CA GLU A 307 -11.19 0.24 -4.19
C GLU A 307 -9.69 0.50 -4.36
N SER A 308 -9.30 1.77 -4.46
CA SER A 308 -7.89 2.18 -4.61
C SER A 308 -7.22 2.45 -3.26
N ILE A 309 -7.90 3.14 -2.33
CA ILE A 309 -7.31 3.53 -1.04
C ILE A 309 -7.55 2.52 0.07
N GLY A 310 -8.64 1.73 0.02
CA GLY A 310 -8.98 0.75 1.05
C GLY A 310 -8.12 -0.50 0.94
N ILE A 311 -7.36 -0.81 1.99
CA ILE A 311 -6.46 -1.96 2.06
C ILE A 311 -6.92 -2.95 3.14
N PRO A 312 -6.69 -4.27 2.96
CA PRO A 312 -6.86 -5.24 4.04
C PRO A 312 -5.87 -4.93 5.16
N MET A 313 -6.26 -5.14 6.41
CA MET A 313 -5.33 -5.14 7.53
C MET A 313 -5.84 -6.04 8.65
N ILE A 314 -5.05 -7.04 9.00
CA ILE A 314 -5.30 -7.97 10.09
C ILE A 314 -4.07 -8.02 10.97
N VAL A 315 -4.25 -7.85 12.28
CA VAL A 315 -3.17 -7.92 13.26
C VAL A 315 -3.50 -9.01 14.28
N GLY A 316 -2.63 -9.99 14.43
CA GLY A 316 -2.87 -11.13 15.32
C GLY A 316 -1.59 -11.63 15.99
N GLY A 317 -1.71 -12.72 16.76
CA GLY A 317 -0.59 -13.30 17.50
C GLY A 317 -0.33 -12.63 18.84
N ALA A 318 0.85 -12.75 19.35
CA ALA A 318 1.37 -12.34 20.67
C ALA A 318 0.63 -11.22 21.43
N GLY A 319 -0.44 -11.57 22.15
CA GLY A 319 -1.17 -10.61 23.01
C GLY A 319 -2.18 -9.71 22.27
N ILE A 320 -2.39 -9.89 20.98
CA ILE A 320 -3.43 -9.19 20.22
C ILE A 320 -4.78 -9.91 20.41
N PRO A 321 -5.83 -9.21 20.87
CA PRO A 321 -7.14 -9.84 21.08
C PRO A 321 -7.86 -10.05 19.74
N GLN A 322 -8.81 -10.99 19.74
CA GLN A 322 -9.79 -11.12 18.67
C GLN A 322 -10.77 -9.95 18.71
N GLY A 323 -11.08 -9.36 17.57
CA GLY A 323 -12.05 -8.28 17.49
C GLY A 323 -12.04 -7.54 16.16
N THR A 324 -12.67 -6.39 16.17
CA THR A 324 -12.71 -5.46 15.03
C THR A 324 -12.24 -4.08 15.47
N CYS A 325 -11.33 -3.49 14.72
CA CYS A 325 -10.86 -2.13 14.90
C CYS A 325 -11.43 -1.25 13.80
N GLY A 326 -12.32 -0.32 14.16
CA GLY A 326 -12.92 0.66 13.24
C GLY A 326 -12.19 2.01 13.21
N LYS A 327 -10.95 2.09 13.71
CA LYS A 327 -10.12 3.28 13.55
C LYS A 327 -9.64 3.38 12.10
N VAL A 328 -9.70 4.56 11.53
CA VAL A 328 -9.04 4.85 10.26
C VAL A 328 -7.54 4.86 10.49
N ILE A 329 -6.84 3.93 9.85
CA ILE A 329 -5.38 3.76 9.97
C ILE A 329 -4.76 4.10 8.62
N GLY A 330 -4.03 5.20 8.55
CA GLY A 330 -3.31 5.63 7.34
C GLY A 330 -1.92 5.01 7.21
N SER A 331 -1.28 5.23 6.06
CA SER A 331 0.06 4.67 5.78
C SER A 331 1.11 5.11 6.81
N ALA A 332 1.09 6.38 7.22
CA ALA A 332 2.03 6.93 8.21
C ALA A 332 1.80 6.39 9.64
N ASP A 333 0.60 5.89 9.93
CA ASP A 333 0.24 5.38 11.26
C ASP A 333 0.83 3.98 11.54
N VAL A 334 1.28 3.27 10.50
CA VAL A 334 1.71 1.86 10.61
C VAL A 334 3.00 1.73 11.45
N ALA A 335 4.05 2.49 11.11
CA ALA A 335 5.34 2.39 11.82
C ALA A 335 5.21 2.70 13.32
N PRO A 336 4.61 3.83 13.78
CA PRO A 336 4.45 4.10 15.21
C PRO A 336 3.55 3.06 15.88
N THR A 337 2.54 2.51 15.19
CA THR A 337 1.69 1.44 15.73
C THR A 337 2.48 0.16 16.00
N LEU A 338 3.31 -0.28 15.05
CA LEU A 338 4.13 -1.47 15.21
C LEU A 338 5.16 -1.31 16.32
N LEU A 339 5.82 -0.15 16.41
CA LEU A 339 6.78 0.14 17.45
C LEU A 339 6.14 0.08 18.85
N GLU A 340 4.98 0.71 19.05
CA GLU A 340 4.27 0.62 20.33
C GLU A 340 3.79 -0.80 20.66
N LEU A 341 3.29 -1.57 19.69
CA LEU A 341 2.90 -2.98 19.90
C LEU A 341 4.09 -3.86 20.34
N LEU A 342 5.29 -3.49 19.94
CA LEU A 342 6.55 -4.16 20.30
C LEU A 342 7.22 -3.58 21.55
N ASP A 343 6.59 -2.61 22.21
CA ASP A 343 7.13 -1.88 23.36
C ASP A 343 8.47 -1.15 23.03
N LEU A 344 8.61 -0.64 21.78
CA LEU A 344 9.77 0.10 21.29
C LEU A 344 9.52 1.60 21.25
N PRO A 345 10.59 2.43 21.34
CA PRO A 345 10.45 3.87 21.26
C PRO A 345 9.97 4.30 19.85
N VAL A 346 9.06 5.28 19.82
CA VAL A 346 8.61 5.93 18.59
C VAL A 346 9.44 7.20 18.40
N PRO A 347 10.19 7.35 17.29
CA PRO A 347 10.96 8.55 16.99
C PRO A 347 10.06 9.80 16.84
N ASP A 348 10.53 10.95 17.32
CA ASP A 348 9.84 12.24 17.17
C ASP A 348 9.68 12.69 15.71
N THR A 349 10.45 12.08 14.80
CA THR A 349 10.33 12.33 13.35
C THR A 349 9.11 11.68 12.73
N MET A 350 8.48 10.68 13.39
CA MET A 350 7.25 10.06 12.91
C MET A 350 6.06 10.98 13.12
N GLU A 351 5.27 11.17 12.08
CA GLU A 351 4.14 12.11 12.02
C GLU A 351 2.78 11.40 12.17
N GLY A 352 2.77 10.09 11.97
CA GLY A 352 1.60 9.23 12.09
C GLY A 352 1.14 9.05 13.53
N ARG A 353 -0.12 8.62 13.70
CA ARG A 353 -0.76 8.39 15.00
C ARG A 353 -0.92 6.91 15.26
N SER A 354 -0.27 6.40 16.29
CA SER A 354 -0.38 4.99 16.64
C SER A 354 -1.83 4.55 16.87
N ALA A 355 -2.15 3.35 16.40
CA ALA A 355 -3.39 2.62 16.65
C ALA A 355 -3.21 1.46 17.65
N ALA A 356 -2.07 1.36 18.30
CA ALA A 356 -1.76 0.23 19.19
C ALA A 356 -2.79 0.07 20.31
N LYS A 357 -3.25 1.18 20.90
CA LYS A 357 -4.29 1.16 21.94
C LYS A 357 -5.59 0.53 21.44
N GLU A 358 -6.06 0.96 20.28
CA GLU A 358 -7.30 0.45 19.68
C GLU A 358 -7.15 -1.03 19.28
N LEU A 359 -6.00 -1.43 18.76
CA LEU A 359 -5.69 -2.82 18.41
C LEU A 359 -5.61 -3.73 19.64
N LEU A 360 -5.10 -3.23 20.77
CA LEU A 360 -4.99 -4.01 22.01
C LEU A 360 -6.29 -4.07 22.83
N THR A 361 -7.19 -3.12 22.65
CA THR A 361 -8.39 -3.00 23.49
C THR A 361 -9.71 -3.15 22.73
N GLY A 362 -9.71 -3.07 21.40
CA GLY A 362 -10.92 -2.97 20.59
C GLY A 362 -11.70 -1.67 20.85
N ALA A 363 -11.06 -0.63 21.40
CA ALA A 363 -11.73 0.64 21.70
C ALA A 363 -12.27 1.30 20.44
N ALA A 364 -13.49 1.82 20.51
CA ALA A 364 -14.07 2.60 19.43
C ALA A 364 -13.33 3.94 19.26
N CYS A 365 -13.15 4.35 18.02
CA CYS A 365 -12.55 5.63 17.67
C CYS A 365 -13.34 6.27 16.52
N GLU A 366 -14.42 7.01 16.89
CA GLU A 366 -15.34 7.58 15.92
C GLU A 366 -14.74 8.77 15.15
N ASP A 367 -13.89 9.57 15.79
CA ASP A 367 -13.30 10.80 15.22
C ASP A 367 -11.99 10.56 14.48
N SER A 368 -11.73 9.30 14.07
CA SER A 368 -10.50 8.97 13.35
C SER A 368 -10.60 9.32 11.87
N PHE A 369 -9.49 9.82 11.34
CA PHE A 369 -9.33 10.11 9.92
C PHE A 369 -7.87 10.01 9.50
N THR A 370 -7.63 9.88 8.18
CA THR A 370 -6.32 10.01 7.56
C THR A 370 -6.36 11.01 6.42
N TYR A 371 -5.22 11.61 6.15
CA TYR A 371 -5.04 12.48 4.98
C TYR A 371 -4.81 11.65 3.73
N LEU A 372 -5.32 12.15 2.62
CA LEU A 372 -5.17 11.56 1.30
C LEU A 372 -4.41 12.51 0.37
N TYR A 373 -3.54 11.93 -0.42
CA TYR A 373 -2.64 12.69 -1.26
C TYR A 373 -2.41 12.01 -2.61
N ALA A 374 -2.36 12.76 -3.70
CA ALA A 374 -1.74 12.35 -4.95
C ALA A 374 -1.33 13.57 -5.78
N CYS A 375 -0.26 13.44 -6.54
CA CYS A 375 0.17 14.46 -7.49
C CYS A 375 0.67 13.83 -8.79
N PRO A 376 0.80 14.63 -9.87
CA PRO A 376 1.36 14.17 -11.14
C PRO A 376 2.75 13.58 -10.95
N GLY A 377 3.01 12.42 -11.54
CA GLY A 377 4.29 11.75 -11.34
C GLY A 377 4.85 11.05 -12.58
N GLY A 378 4.24 11.20 -13.75
CA GLY A 378 4.78 10.69 -15.02
C GLY A 378 5.42 11.80 -15.87
N LEU A 379 6.50 11.53 -16.62
CA LEU A 379 7.13 12.55 -17.48
C LEU A 379 6.11 13.23 -18.41
N ALA A 380 5.20 12.47 -18.99
CA ALA A 380 4.13 12.99 -19.84
C ALA A 380 3.19 13.99 -19.13
N LEU A 381 3.01 13.86 -17.81
CA LEU A 381 2.23 14.78 -16.98
C LEU A 381 3.08 15.95 -16.46
N LEU A 382 4.35 15.69 -16.15
CA LEU A 382 5.24 16.68 -15.57
C LEU A 382 5.69 17.75 -16.59
N GLU A 383 6.02 17.33 -17.82
CA GLU A 383 6.50 18.26 -18.86
C GLU A 383 5.53 19.42 -19.18
N PRO A 384 4.22 19.19 -19.40
CA PRO A 384 3.26 20.28 -19.64
C PRO A 384 3.19 21.27 -18.46
N LEU A 385 3.21 20.76 -17.22
CA LEU A 385 3.19 21.60 -16.03
C LEU A 385 4.45 22.46 -15.91
N GLN A 386 5.61 21.85 -16.12
CA GLN A 386 6.90 22.57 -16.10
C GLN A 386 6.97 23.65 -17.18
N LYS A 387 6.50 23.36 -18.41
CA LYS A 387 6.40 24.34 -19.51
C LYS A 387 5.48 25.52 -19.16
N ALA A 388 4.44 25.27 -18.36
CA ALA A 388 3.51 26.29 -17.87
C ALA A 388 4.02 27.01 -16.62
N GLY A 389 5.21 26.67 -16.08
CA GLY A 389 5.74 27.23 -14.84
C GLY A 389 4.97 26.83 -13.58
N ILE A 390 4.26 25.70 -13.63
CA ILE A 390 3.46 25.17 -12.52
C ILE A 390 4.28 24.11 -11.78
N ASP A 391 4.36 24.23 -10.44
CA ASP A 391 4.92 23.19 -9.61
C ASP A 391 4.00 21.96 -9.66
N PRO A 392 4.45 20.79 -10.16
CA PRO A 392 3.65 19.58 -10.22
C PRO A 392 3.07 19.16 -8.85
N LYS A 393 3.77 19.45 -7.76
CA LYS A 393 3.30 19.16 -6.40
C LYS A 393 2.09 20.00 -6.00
N SER A 394 1.82 21.12 -6.68
CA SER A 394 0.61 21.93 -6.49
C SER A 394 -0.62 21.41 -7.25
N MET A 395 -0.49 20.29 -7.95
CA MET A 395 -1.54 19.67 -8.77
C MET A 395 -1.91 18.28 -8.23
N GLY A 396 -2.86 17.63 -8.89
CA GLY A 396 -3.46 16.38 -8.41
C GLY A 396 -4.56 16.65 -7.40
N TRP A 397 -4.68 15.82 -6.39
CA TRP A 397 -5.75 15.96 -5.40
C TRP A 397 -5.23 15.77 -3.97
N ARG A 398 -5.96 16.41 -3.04
CA ARG A 398 -5.78 16.26 -1.60
C ARG A 398 -7.12 15.97 -0.96
N GLY A 399 -7.12 15.29 0.16
CA GLY A 399 -8.37 14.99 0.84
C GLY A 399 -8.22 14.43 2.23
N ILE A 400 -9.35 14.08 2.79
CA ILE A 400 -9.49 13.41 4.08
C ILE A 400 -10.43 12.23 3.91
N ARG A 401 -10.01 11.07 4.42
CA ARG A 401 -10.89 9.92 4.63
C ARG A 401 -11.12 9.78 6.13
N SER A 402 -12.32 10.10 6.57
CA SER A 402 -12.82 9.84 7.92
C SER A 402 -13.63 8.55 7.95
N LYS A 403 -14.09 8.11 9.10
CA LYS A 403 -14.92 6.89 9.22
C LYS A 403 -16.18 6.94 8.34
N ARG A 404 -16.80 8.10 8.19
CA ARG A 404 -18.04 8.28 7.43
C ARG A 404 -17.85 8.95 6.07
N TYR A 405 -16.92 9.87 5.96
CA TYR A 405 -16.80 10.72 4.79
C TYR A 405 -15.45 10.58 4.09
N THR A 406 -15.49 10.67 2.76
CA THR A 406 -14.30 10.98 1.94
C THR A 406 -14.51 12.36 1.33
N TYR A 407 -13.67 13.33 1.69
CA TYR A 407 -13.68 14.68 1.16
C TYR A 407 -12.44 14.89 0.28
N ILE A 408 -12.65 15.38 -0.94
CA ILE A 408 -11.60 15.56 -1.95
C ILE A 408 -11.65 16.96 -2.53
N VAL A 409 -10.48 17.58 -2.62
CA VAL A 409 -10.22 18.77 -3.45
C VAL A 409 -9.27 18.34 -4.57
N ASP A 410 -9.78 18.34 -5.80
CA ASP A 410 -9.04 17.90 -6.98
C ASP A 410 -8.75 19.10 -7.89
N ALA A 411 -7.46 19.32 -8.20
CA ALA A 411 -6.97 20.32 -9.13
C ALA A 411 -6.54 19.69 -10.47
N GLY A 412 -6.75 18.38 -10.63
CA GLY A 412 -6.37 17.63 -11.81
C GLY A 412 -4.87 17.54 -12.07
N TYR A 413 -4.50 17.02 -13.22
CA TYR A 413 -3.11 16.71 -13.58
C TYR A 413 -2.58 17.55 -14.77
N ALA A 414 -3.38 18.44 -15.33
CA ALA A 414 -2.99 19.33 -16.43
C ALA A 414 -3.12 20.80 -16.04
N PRO A 415 -2.40 21.73 -16.71
CA PRO A 415 -2.41 23.17 -16.38
C PRO A 415 -3.80 23.81 -16.32
N ASP A 416 -4.70 23.33 -17.17
CA ASP A 416 -6.07 23.85 -17.37
C ASP A 416 -7.14 22.92 -16.77
N SER A 417 -6.74 21.96 -15.95
CA SER A 417 -7.69 21.06 -15.29
C SER A 417 -8.69 21.84 -14.44
N PRO A 418 -10.00 21.49 -14.53
CA PRO A 418 -11.01 22.12 -13.69
C PRO A 418 -10.84 21.70 -12.23
N MET A 419 -11.03 22.62 -11.31
CA MET A 419 -11.09 22.30 -9.88
C MET A 419 -12.43 21.71 -9.49
N GLN A 420 -12.39 20.71 -8.61
CA GLN A 420 -13.55 20.04 -8.04
C GLN A 420 -13.44 19.91 -6.53
N ARG A 421 -14.59 19.97 -5.82
CA ARG A 421 -14.74 19.55 -4.43
C ARG A 421 -15.82 18.49 -4.36
N LEU A 422 -15.48 17.36 -3.80
CA LEU A 422 -16.33 16.17 -3.76
C LEU A 422 -16.43 15.68 -2.31
N LEU A 423 -17.66 15.53 -1.81
CA LEU A 423 -17.93 14.89 -0.53
C LEU A 423 -18.74 13.62 -0.76
N TYR A 424 -18.22 12.49 -0.32
CA TYR A 424 -18.89 11.19 -0.34
C TYR A 424 -19.28 10.81 1.08
N ASP A 425 -20.54 10.44 1.31
CA ASP A 425 -21.04 9.85 2.55
C ASP A 425 -20.99 8.32 2.42
N LEU A 426 -19.97 7.69 2.97
CA LEU A 426 -19.71 6.26 2.82
C LEU A 426 -20.77 5.36 3.47
N GLN A 427 -21.64 5.91 4.34
CA GLN A 427 -22.77 5.19 4.91
C GLN A 427 -23.97 5.15 3.95
N GLN A 428 -24.16 6.21 3.16
CA GLN A 428 -25.28 6.33 2.21
C GLN A 428 -24.86 5.87 0.81
N ASP A 429 -23.61 6.11 0.45
CA ASP A 429 -23.02 5.80 -0.85
C ASP A 429 -21.67 5.08 -0.68
N PRO A 430 -21.67 3.81 -0.23
CA PRO A 430 -20.44 3.05 -0.02
C PRO A 430 -19.68 2.77 -1.31
N MET A 431 -20.33 2.89 -2.48
CA MET A 431 -19.73 2.71 -3.81
C MET A 431 -19.25 4.04 -4.41
N GLN A 432 -19.40 5.14 -3.72
CA GLN A 432 -18.94 6.49 -4.12
C GLN A 432 -19.43 6.94 -5.51
N GLN A 433 -20.69 6.60 -5.88
CA GLN A 433 -21.27 6.90 -7.18
C GLN A 433 -21.92 8.29 -7.25
N ALA A 434 -22.31 8.86 -6.10
CA ALA A 434 -23.10 10.08 -6.02
C ALA A 434 -22.47 11.12 -5.07
N PRO A 435 -21.30 11.69 -5.39
CA PRO A 435 -20.69 12.71 -4.55
C PRO A 435 -21.55 13.98 -4.49
N GLN A 436 -21.62 14.59 -3.32
CA GLN A 436 -22.05 15.98 -3.23
C GLN A 436 -20.93 16.86 -3.80
N LYS A 437 -21.21 17.52 -4.93
CA LYS A 437 -20.29 18.49 -5.55
C LYS A 437 -20.50 19.86 -4.94
N LEU A 438 -19.41 20.52 -4.57
CA LEU A 438 -19.43 21.80 -3.85
C LEU A 438 -18.59 22.84 -4.60
N ARG A 439 -19.04 24.08 -4.62
CA ARG A 439 -18.20 25.22 -5.05
C ARG A 439 -17.19 25.59 -3.98
N ARG A 440 -17.67 25.64 -2.72
CA ARG A 440 -16.86 25.92 -1.52
C ARG A 440 -17.26 24.94 -0.42
N ALA A 441 -16.32 24.63 0.45
CA ALA A 441 -16.59 23.75 1.59
C ALA A 441 -17.70 24.29 2.51
N ALA A 442 -17.80 25.60 2.69
CA ALA A 442 -18.80 26.27 3.52
C ALA A 442 -20.28 26.05 3.08
N GLU A 443 -20.50 25.41 1.92
CA GLU A 443 -21.85 25.00 1.48
C GLU A 443 -22.37 23.76 2.22
N CYS A 444 -21.47 23.02 2.91
CA CYS A 444 -21.78 21.82 3.66
C CYS A 444 -20.96 21.79 4.97
N PRO A 445 -21.62 21.74 6.15
CA PRO A 445 -20.92 21.78 7.44
C PRO A 445 -19.84 20.68 7.60
N GLU A 446 -20.11 19.47 7.11
CA GLU A 446 -19.17 18.35 7.18
C GLU A 446 -17.93 18.61 6.30
N ALA A 447 -18.14 19.17 5.11
CA ALA A 447 -17.05 19.53 4.20
C ALA A 447 -16.22 20.69 4.77
N GLU A 448 -16.84 21.68 5.40
CA GLU A 448 -16.16 22.82 6.03
C GLU A 448 -15.20 22.34 7.14
N VAL A 449 -15.65 21.43 8.00
CA VAL A 449 -14.83 20.84 9.07
C VAL A 449 -13.65 20.04 8.47
N LEU A 450 -13.91 19.20 7.46
CA LEU A 450 -12.88 18.38 6.83
C LEU A 450 -11.86 19.24 6.04
N GLU A 451 -12.32 20.28 5.32
CA GLU A 451 -11.40 21.22 4.66
C GLU A 451 -10.57 22.01 5.67
N GLY A 452 -11.12 22.31 6.86
CA GLY A 452 -10.37 22.92 7.95
C GLY A 452 -9.19 22.06 8.40
N TYR A 453 -9.42 20.78 8.69
CA TYR A 453 -8.32 19.84 9.01
C TYR A 453 -7.33 19.67 7.85
N LEU A 454 -7.82 19.63 6.62
CA LEU A 454 -6.99 19.56 5.44
C LEU A 454 -6.08 20.79 5.32
N ALA A 455 -6.63 22.00 5.53
CA ALA A 455 -5.87 23.25 5.45
C ALA A 455 -4.77 23.31 6.52
N GLU A 456 -5.08 22.95 7.77
CA GLU A 456 -4.09 22.89 8.85
C GLU A 456 -2.94 21.92 8.53
N TRP A 457 -3.26 20.76 7.94
CA TRP A 457 -2.24 19.79 7.53
C TRP A 457 -1.37 20.31 6.40
N LEU A 458 -1.98 20.87 5.33
CA LEU A 458 -1.25 21.43 4.18
C LEU A 458 -0.35 22.60 4.60
N GLU A 459 -0.78 23.42 5.56
CA GLU A 459 0.02 24.51 6.10
C GLU A 459 1.23 23.97 6.88
N ARG A 460 1.03 23.01 7.77
CA ARG A 460 2.09 22.35 8.55
C ARG A 460 3.13 21.69 7.65
N GLU A 461 2.70 21.01 6.58
CA GLU A 461 3.56 20.31 5.64
C GLU A 461 4.16 21.25 4.56
N HIS A 462 3.85 22.55 4.59
CA HIS A 462 4.24 23.51 3.55
C HIS A 462 3.87 23.04 2.13
N ASP A 463 2.70 22.38 2.00
CA ASP A 463 2.26 21.79 0.73
C ASP A 463 1.89 22.89 -0.27
N PRO A 464 2.50 22.93 -1.48
CA PRO A 464 2.20 23.95 -2.49
C PRO A 464 0.77 23.88 -3.04
N PHE A 465 -0.01 22.88 -2.66
CA PHE A 465 -1.44 22.77 -2.98
C PHE A 465 -2.32 23.72 -2.13
N LEU A 466 -1.88 24.14 -0.95
CA LEU A 466 -2.67 24.95 -0.01
C LEU A 466 -3.39 26.15 -0.67
N PRO A 467 -2.79 26.94 -1.57
CA PRO A 467 -3.48 28.03 -2.25
C PRO A 467 -4.70 27.62 -3.09
N LYS A 468 -4.83 26.35 -3.44
CA LYS A 468 -5.97 25.83 -4.20
C LYS A 468 -7.25 25.80 -3.35
N LEU A 469 -7.15 25.65 -2.03
CA LEU A 469 -8.32 25.69 -1.14
C LEU A 469 -9.04 27.04 -1.16
N ASN A 470 -8.35 28.12 -1.51
CA ASN A 470 -8.93 29.46 -1.65
C ASN A 470 -9.68 29.69 -2.97
N LYS A 471 -9.63 28.72 -3.91
CA LYS A 471 -10.31 28.83 -5.21
C LYS A 471 -11.66 28.13 -5.17
N GLU A 472 -12.65 28.69 -5.87
CA GLU A 472 -13.91 27.98 -6.09
C GLU A 472 -13.74 26.83 -7.07
N SER A 473 -14.57 25.79 -6.91
CA SER A 473 -14.70 24.73 -7.91
C SER A 473 -15.30 25.28 -9.19
N SER A 474 -14.76 24.89 -10.32
CA SER A 474 -15.19 25.29 -11.65
C SER A 474 -16.26 24.35 -12.23
N VAL A 475 -16.47 23.17 -11.59
CA VAL A 475 -17.43 22.16 -12.00
C VAL A 475 -18.38 21.85 -10.84
N LEU A 476 -19.68 21.84 -11.14
CA LEU A 476 -20.77 21.41 -10.26
C LEU A 476 -21.39 20.13 -10.77
#